data_c699c7d560af5eb1d6f661e853e37909
#
_entry.id   c699c7d560af5eb1d6f661e853e37909
#
_cell.length_a   1.000
_cell.length_b   1.000
_cell.length_c   1.000
_cell.angle_alpha   90.00
_cell.angle_beta   90.00
_cell.angle_gamma   90.00
#
_symmetry.space_group_name_H-M   'P 1'
#
loop_
_entity.id
_entity.type
_entity.pdbx_description
1 polymer ?
#
loop_
_entity_poly.entity_id
_entity_poly.type
_entity_poly.pdbx_seq_one_letter_code
_entity_poly.pdbx_strand_id
1 'polypeptide(L)'
;MKLKKKISVIDQHDKFGFWGGKFGGNFVPETLKKPINDLELLFNKLKKDKKFLNERDRYFKNWVGAPTRFIKLSNLTEHVGGAEIWSKVVSDANGGAHKIYNATVH
;
A
#
# COMPACT_ATOMS: atom_id res chain seq x y z
N MET A 1 -9.13 -22.48 21.50
CA MET A 1 -9.73 -21.90 20.25
C MET A 1 -8.59 -21.32 19.41
N LYS A 2 -8.17 -22.00 18.31
CA LYS A 2 -7.08 -21.50 17.44
C LYS A 2 -7.62 -20.30 16.67
N LEU A 3 -7.10 -19.11 16.91
CA LEU A 3 -7.37 -17.92 16.11
C LEU A 3 -6.99 -18.25 14.64
N LYS A 4 -7.97 -18.29 13.75
CA LYS A 4 -7.73 -18.40 12.31
C LYS A 4 -6.86 -17.22 11.90
N LYS A 5 -5.68 -17.50 11.35
CA LYS A 5 -4.78 -16.48 10.82
C LYS A 5 -5.55 -15.65 9.79
N LYS A 6 -5.76 -14.36 10.08
CA LYS A 6 -6.51 -13.47 9.19
C LYS A 6 -5.69 -13.31 7.92
N ILE A 7 -6.18 -13.88 6.82
CA ILE A 7 -5.54 -13.75 5.51
C ILE A 7 -5.65 -12.30 5.07
N SER A 8 -4.55 -11.72 4.57
CA SER A 8 -4.56 -10.35 4.02
C SER A 8 -5.59 -10.25 2.89
N VAL A 9 -6.26 -9.11 2.78
CA VAL A 9 -7.22 -8.86 1.70
C VAL A 9 -6.54 -9.03 0.34
N ILE A 10 -5.29 -8.63 0.19
CA ILE A 10 -4.49 -8.77 -1.04
C ILE A 10 -4.31 -10.24 -1.45
N ASP A 11 -4.30 -11.17 -0.49
CA ASP A 11 -4.07 -12.60 -0.74
C ASP A 11 -5.40 -13.40 -0.83
N GLN A 12 -6.56 -12.73 -0.91
CA GLN A 12 -7.89 -13.38 -0.95
C GLN A 12 -8.40 -13.67 -2.37
N HIS A 13 -7.63 -13.35 -3.40
CA HIS A 13 -7.96 -13.71 -4.77
C HIS A 13 -7.68 -15.21 -5.04
N ASP A 14 -8.36 -15.77 -6.02
CA ASP A 14 -8.07 -17.11 -6.52
C ASP A 14 -6.83 -17.13 -7.44
N LYS A 15 -6.46 -18.32 -7.94
CA LYS A 15 -5.31 -18.51 -8.84
C LYS A 15 -5.43 -17.78 -10.19
N PHE A 16 -6.61 -17.32 -10.56
CA PHE A 16 -6.87 -16.55 -11.78
C PHE A 16 -6.99 -15.04 -11.51
N GLY A 17 -6.79 -14.60 -10.26
CA GLY A 17 -6.89 -13.20 -9.86
C GLY A 17 -8.31 -12.71 -9.63
N PHE A 18 -9.29 -13.63 -9.45
CA PHE A 18 -10.66 -13.23 -9.15
C PHE A 18 -10.91 -13.15 -7.65
N TRP A 19 -11.65 -12.12 -7.25
CA TRP A 19 -12.14 -11.87 -5.91
C TRP A 19 -13.59 -12.31 -5.80
N GLY A 20 -13.90 -13.18 -4.83
CA GLY A 20 -15.25 -13.72 -4.69
C GLY A 20 -15.74 -14.47 -5.92
N GLY A 21 -14.85 -14.96 -6.76
CA GLY A 21 -15.14 -15.73 -7.96
C GLY A 21 -15.72 -14.94 -9.14
N LYS A 22 -15.92 -13.62 -9.00
CA LYS A 22 -16.61 -12.80 -10.03
C LYS A 22 -15.86 -11.52 -10.42
N PHE A 23 -15.08 -10.92 -9.50
CA PHE A 23 -14.50 -9.60 -9.67
C PHE A 23 -12.99 -9.68 -9.86
N GLY A 24 -12.45 -8.91 -10.80
CA GLY A 24 -11.02 -8.90 -11.11
C GLY A 24 -10.68 -9.83 -12.26
N GLY A 25 -9.65 -10.64 -12.12
CA GLY A 25 -9.07 -11.47 -13.16
C GLY A 25 -7.88 -10.83 -13.85
N ASN A 26 -7.23 -11.56 -14.73
CA ASN A 26 -6.05 -11.10 -15.48
C ASN A 26 -6.37 -11.05 -16.98
N PHE A 27 -6.93 -9.93 -17.44
CA PHE A 27 -7.32 -9.69 -18.83
C PHE A 27 -6.34 -8.73 -19.50
N VAL A 28 -5.17 -9.26 -19.85
CA VAL A 28 -4.11 -8.49 -20.51
C VAL A 28 -3.78 -9.08 -21.88
N PRO A 29 -3.31 -8.27 -22.85
CA PRO A 29 -2.80 -8.77 -24.12
C PRO A 29 -1.72 -9.84 -23.91
N GLU A 30 -1.64 -10.81 -24.82
CA GLU A 30 -0.70 -11.94 -24.73
C GLU A 30 0.77 -11.46 -24.56
N THR A 31 1.12 -10.39 -25.25
CA THR A 31 2.46 -9.77 -25.18
C THR A 31 2.85 -9.27 -23.79
N LEU A 32 1.87 -8.96 -22.93
CA LEU A 32 2.12 -8.47 -21.57
C LEU A 32 2.05 -9.56 -20.50
N LYS A 33 1.59 -10.76 -20.82
CA LYS A 33 1.46 -11.84 -19.83
C LYS A 33 2.79 -12.21 -19.20
N LYS A 34 3.82 -12.39 -20.03
CA LYS A 34 5.16 -12.74 -19.50
C LYS A 34 5.74 -11.65 -18.60
N PRO A 35 5.83 -10.37 -19.01
CA PRO A 35 6.31 -9.29 -18.14
C PRO A 35 5.52 -9.17 -16.83
N ILE A 36 4.21 -9.35 -16.85
CA ILE A 36 3.36 -9.26 -15.64
C ILE A 36 3.64 -10.43 -14.69
N ASN A 37 3.76 -11.65 -15.21
CA ASN A 37 4.10 -12.81 -14.40
C ASN A 37 5.51 -12.67 -13.76
N ASP A 38 6.48 -12.17 -14.52
CA ASP A 38 7.83 -11.92 -14.01
C ASP A 38 7.80 -10.87 -12.88
N LEU A 39 6.99 -9.81 -13.03
CA LEU A 39 6.77 -8.80 -12.00
C LEU A 39 6.10 -9.38 -10.75
N GLU A 40 5.10 -10.24 -10.92
CA GLU A 40 4.41 -10.89 -9.79
C GLU A 40 5.37 -11.78 -8.99
N LEU A 41 6.21 -12.56 -9.67
CA LEU A 41 7.23 -13.38 -9.03
C LEU A 41 8.23 -12.54 -8.26
N LEU A 42 8.71 -11.44 -8.85
CA LEU A 42 9.61 -10.49 -8.20
C LEU A 42 8.97 -9.84 -6.99
N PHE A 43 7.73 -9.35 -7.10
CA PHE A 43 6.97 -8.78 -5.98
C PHE A 43 6.82 -9.77 -4.83
N ASN A 44 6.44 -11.01 -5.13
CA ASN A 44 6.28 -12.05 -4.12
C ASN A 44 7.58 -12.43 -3.39
N LYS A 45 8.72 -12.26 -4.06
CA LYS A 45 10.06 -12.40 -3.47
C LYS A 45 10.40 -11.20 -2.60
N LEU A 46 10.30 -9.99 -3.13
CA LEU A 46 10.73 -8.76 -2.47
C LEU A 46 9.87 -8.39 -1.26
N LYS A 47 8.57 -8.66 -1.28
CA LYS A 47 7.69 -8.39 -0.12
C LYS A 47 8.08 -9.16 1.15
N LYS A 48 8.98 -10.16 1.04
CA LYS A 48 9.50 -10.96 2.16
C LYS A 48 11.00 -10.74 2.40
N ASP A 49 11.67 -10.05 1.51
CA ASP A 49 13.11 -9.81 1.60
C ASP A 49 13.40 -8.69 2.61
N LYS A 50 13.99 -9.07 3.75
CA LYS A 50 14.31 -8.13 4.83
C LYS A 50 15.30 -7.06 4.42
N LYS A 51 16.26 -7.38 3.54
CA LYS A 51 17.25 -6.41 3.06
C LYS A 51 16.58 -5.33 2.25
N PHE A 52 15.74 -5.73 1.29
CA PHE A 52 14.94 -4.80 0.47
C PHE A 52 14.01 -3.94 1.34
N LEU A 53 13.27 -4.56 2.26
CA LEU A 53 12.34 -3.85 3.14
C LEU A 53 13.06 -2.83 4.04
N ASN A 54 14.21 -3.19 4.62
CA ASN A 54 14.99 -2.28 5.45
C ASN A 54 15.55 -1.10 4.65
N GLU A 55 16.02 -1.35 3.42
CA GLU A 55 16.50 -0.30 2.54
C GLU A 55 15.38 0.65 2.13
N ARG A 56 14.24 0.14 1.71
CA ARG A 56 13.02 0.92 1.44
C ARG A 56 12.64 1.78 2.64
N ASP A 57 12.57 1.19 3.83
CA ASP A 57 12.14 1.87 5.05
C ASP A 57 13.14 2.96 5.46
N ARG A 58 14.44 2.75 5.20
CA ARG A 58 15.48 3.78 5.37
C ARG A 58 15.22 4.99 4.46
N TYR A 59 14.89 4.78 3.19
CA TYR A 59 14.54 5.87 2.28
C TYR A 59 13.25 6.56 2.70
N PHE A 60 12.24 5.81 3.07
CA PHE A 60 10.97 6.38 3.53
C PHE A 60 11.16 7.26 4.75
N LYS A 61 11.97 6.83 5.71
CA LYS A 61 12.26 7.60 6.92
C LYS A 61 13.12 8.83 6.64
N ASN A 62 14.23 8.65 5.92
CA ASN A 62 15.28 9.68 5.84
C ASN A 62 15.09 10.63 4.67
N TRP A 63 14.45 10.19 3.60
CA TRP A 63 14.22 11.00 2.41
C TRP A 63 12.78 11.47 2.29
N VAL A 64 11.80 10.58 2.42
CA VAL A 64 10.39 10.94 2.32
C VAL A 64 9.88 11.68 3.55
N GLY A 65 10.46 11.41 4.73
CA GLY A 65 10.00 11.97 6.01
C GLY A 65 8.81 11.19 6.60
N ALA A 66 8.70 9.90 6.30
CA ALA A 66 7.68 9.02 6.86
C ALA A 66 8.00 8.62 8.32
N PRO A 67 6.96 8.41 9.15
CA PRO A 67 5.54 8.61 8.86
C PRO A 67 5.15 10.08 8.90
N THR A 68 4.32 10.53 7.95
CA THR A 68 3.73 11.87 7.98
C THR A 68 2.70 11.98 9.12
N ARG A 69 2.43 13.20 9.57
CA ARG A 69 1.55 13.44 10.72
C ARG A 69 0.14 12.88 10.49
N PHE A 70 -0.45 12.42 11.59
CA PHE A 70 -1.85 12.05 11.67
C PHE A 70 -2.45 12.83 12.84
N ILE A 71 -3.33 13.79 12.53
CA ILE A 71 -3.82 14.79 13.49
C ILE A 71 -5.35 14.79 13.56
N LYS A 72 -5.88 14.99 14.77
CA LYS A 72 -7.30 15.23 14.99
C LYS A 72 -7.64 16.67 14.63
N LEU A 73 -8.65 16.87 13.81
CA LEU A 73 -9.20 18.19 13.46
C LEU A 73 -10.31 18.55 14.45
N SER A 74 -9.92 18.96 15.67
CA SER A 74 -10.85 19.17 16.78
C SER A 74 -11.92 20.20 16.46
N ASN A 75 -11.55 21.39 15.95
CA ASN A 75 -12.50 22.45 15.62
C ASN A 75 -13.48 22.01 14.52
N LEU A 76 -13.01 21.25 13.52
CA LEU A 76 -13.88 20.75 12.46
C LEU A 76 -14.82 19.65 12.99
N THR A 77 -14.31 18.76 13.84
CA THR A 77 -15.11 17.74 14.52
C THR A 77 -16.25 18.36 15.33
N GLU A 78 -15.96 19.39 16.11
CA GLU A 78 -16.93 20.13 16.91
C GLU A 78 -17.96 20.85 16.02
N HIS A 79 -17.51 21.53 14.98
CA HIS A 79 -18.36 22.28 14.06
C HIS A 79 -19.37 21.39 13.33
N VAL A 80 -18.93 20.21 12.88
CA VAL A 80 -19.81 19.26 12.16
C VAL A 80 -20.75 18.51 13.09
N GLY A 81 -20.34 18.27 14.32
CA GLY A 81 -21.16 17.55 15.34
C GLY A 81 -21.50 16.13 14.90
N GLY A 82 -20.60 15.17 15.14
CA GLY A 82 -20.79 13.80 14.70
C GLY A 82 -19.53 12.95 14.91
N ALA A 83 -19.10 12.23 13.89
CA ALA A 83 -17.89 11.42 13.94
C ALA A 83 -16.63 12.27 14.09
N GLU A 84 -15.62 11.75 14.79
CA GLU A 84 -14.32 12.40 14.87
C GLU A 84 -13.64 12.48 13.50
N ILE A 85 -13.14 13.65 13.16
CA ILE A 85 -12.47 13.91 11.88
C ILE A 85 -10.96 13.95 12.11
N TRP A 86 -10.24 13.12 11.38
CA TRP A 86 -8.80 13.01 11.41
C TRP A 86 -8.19 13.27 10.05
N SER A 87 -7.05 13.92 10.01
CA SER A 87 -6.30 14.20 8.78
C SER A 87 -4.97 13.46 8.76
N LYS A 88 -4.72 12.73 7.67
CA LYS A 88 -3.39 12.24 7.31
C LYS A 88 -2.70 13.29 6.45
N VAL A 89 -1.69 13.97 7.01
CA VAL A 89 -1.05 15.14 6.36
C VAL A 89 0.02 14.64 5.38
N VAL A 90 -0.39 14.29 4.17
CA VAL A 90 0.53 13.78 3.13
C VAL A 90 1.43 14.89 2.52
N SER A 91 1.06 16.16 2.66
CA SER A 91 1.89 17.30 2.27
C SER A 91 3.18 17.45 3.09
N ASP A 92 3.27 16.79 4.25
CA ASP A 92 4.50 16.76 5.04
C ASP A 92 5.59 15.87 4.40
N ALA A 93 5.21 15.00 3.47
CA ALA A 93 6.20 14.20 2.74
C ALA A 93 7.07 15.11 1.86
N ASN A 94 8.35 14.79 1.76
CA ASN A 94 9.26 15.51 0.86
C ASN A 94 8.71 15.47 -0.58
N GLY A 95 8.62 16.64 -1.21
CA GLY A 95 7.92 16.79 -2.49
C GLY A 95 6.41 17.10 -2.38
N GLY A 96 5.87 17.20 -1.16
CA GLY A 96 4.51 17.70 -0.88
C GLY A 96 3.35 16.77 -1.27
N ALA A 97 3.61 15.53 -1.68
CA ALA A 97 2.58 14.59 -2.09
C ALA A 97 2.99 13.12 -1.89
N HIS A 98 1.97 12.24 -1.80
CA HIS A 98 2.19 10.79 -1.61
C HIS A 98 2.95 10.10 -2.76
N LYS A 99 3.03 10.67 -3.93
CA LYS A 99 3.73 10.10 -5.10
C LYS A 99 5.23 9.89 -4.87
N ILE A 100 5.83 10.61 -3.92
CA ILE A 100 7.23 10.43 -3.55
C ILE A 100 7.53 9.00 -3.07
N TYR A 101 6.58 8.32 -2.44
CA TYR A 101 6.76 6.93 -2.00
C TYR A 101 7.03 5.97 -3.15
N ASN A 102 6.41 6.19 -4.30
CA ASN A 102 6.67 5.39 -5.50
C ASN A 102 8.00 5.80 -6.16
N ALA A 103 8.27 7.11 -6.27
CA ALA A 103 9.45 7.62 -6.93
C ALA A 103 10.78 7.34 -6.19
N THR A 104 10.73 7.13 -4.88
CA THR A 104 11.95 6.96 -4.05
C THR A 104 12.61 5.58 -4.23
N VAL A 105 11.89 4.59 -4.76
CA VAL A 105 12.35 3.19 -4.87
C VAL A 105 12.81 2.85 -6.29
N HIS A 106 12.72 3.81 -7.23
CA HIS A 106 13.21 3.70 -8.60
C HIS A 106 14.56 4.39 -8.76
#